data_5ebdeb076ffb74bd4f72aa8029ae38c7
#
_entry.id   5ebdeb076ffb74bd4f72aa8029ae38c7
#
_cell.length_a   1.000
_cell.length_b   1.000
_cell.length_c   1.000
_cell.angle_alpha   90.00
_cell.angle_beta   90.00
_cell.angle_gamma   90.00
#
_symmetry.space_group_name_H-M   'P 1'
#
loop_
_entity.id
_entity.type
_entity.pdbx_description
1 polymer ?
#
loop_
_entity_poly.entity_id
_entity_poly.type
_entity_poly.pdbx_seq_one_letter_code
_entity_poly.pdbx_strand_id
1 'polypeptide(L)'
;MADVKLEIQMLHDRVMVRISPEDGERRSSGGIVIPATAQMAKRLAWGDVLGVGTNVRHVKVGDRVLFNPEDQFEVEVQGQTLLVMRERDVHATATERTEHGTGLYL
;
A
#
# COMPACT_ATOMS: atom_id res chain seq x y z
N MET A 1 20.32 23.75 -11.70
CA MET A 1 19.08 23.87 -11.11
C MET A 1 18.85 22.89 -10.03
N ALA A 2 18.37 23.35 -8.96
CA ALA A 2 18.20 22.47 -7.83
C ALA A 2 16.97 21.63 -8.01
N ASP A 3 17.08 20.41 -7.65
CA ASP A 3 15.94 19.55 -7.63
C ASP A 3 15.07 19.93 -6.46
N VAL A 4 13.82 20.14 -6.74
CA VAL A 4 12.88 20.44 -5.68
C VAL A 4 12.33 19.12 -5.18
N LYS A 5 12.60 18.82 -3.94
CA LYS A 5 12.04 17.64 -3.34
C LYS A 5 10.92 18.07 -2.43
N LEU A 6 9.78 17.44 -2.62
CA LEU A 6 8.67 17.67 -1.72
C LEU A 6 8.79 16.75 -0.54
N GLU A 7 8.78 17.35 0.64
CA GLU A 7 8.70 16.55 1.84
C GLU A 7 7.26 16.54 2.28
N ILE A 8 6.64 15.39 2.16
CA ILE A 8 5.25 15.27 2.51
C ILE A 8 5.14 14.62 3.86
N GLN A 9 4.47 15.29 4.77
CA GLN A 9 4.27 14.75 6.09
C GLN A 9 2.83 14.34 6.21
N MET A 10 2.60 13.06 6.47
CA MET A 10 1.26 12.58 6.70
C MET A 10 0.79 13.05 8.07
N LEU A 11 -0.48 13.33 8.19
CA LEU A 11 -1.04 13.82 9.43
C LEU A 11 -1.94 12.78 10.06
N HIS A 12 -2.02 12.84 11.38
CA HIS A 12 -2.95 12.02 12.15
C HIS A 12 -2.69 10.54 11.91
N ASP A 13 -3.68 9.78 11.58
CA ASP A 13 -3.55 8.35 11.41
C ASP A 13 -3.48 7.94 9.95
N ARG A 14 -3.04 8.84 9.10
CA ARG A 14 -2.99 8.54 7.67
C ARG A 14 -1.68 7.91 7.27
N VAL A 15 -1.77 7.08 6.26
CA VAL A 15 -0.63 6.32 5.75
C VAL A 15 -0.57 6.55 4.25
N MET A 16 0.62 6.83 3.75
CA MET A 16 0.83 7.01 2.32
C MET A 16 1.49 5.77 1.76
N VAL A 17 0.92 5.22 0.71
CA VAL A 17 1.29 3.92 0.20
C VAL A 17 1.49 3.98 -1.31
N ARG A 18 2.50 3.28 -1.79
CA ARG A 18 2.72 3.07 -3.21
C ARG A 18 2.39 1.63 -3.52
N ILE A 19 1.57 1.40 -4.53
CA ILE A 19 1.20 0.04 -4.88
C ILE A 19 2.46 -0.71 -5.29
N SER A 20 2.63 -1.91 -4.77
CA SER A 20 3.79 -2.73 -5.09
C SER A 20 3.80 -3.04 -6.57
N PRO A 21 4.99 -3.11 -7.17
CA PRO A 21 5.06 -3.34 -8.61
C PRO A 21 4.36 -4.62 -9.06
N GLU A 22 4.45 -5.65 -8.26
CA GLU A 22 3.79 -6.90 -8.63
C GLU A 22 2.30 -6.74 -8.71
N ASP A 23 1.72 -6.04 -7.77
CA ASP A 23 0.29 -5.84 -7.79
C ASP A 23 -0.10 -4.84 -8.87
N GLY A 24 0.74 -3.87 -9.13
CA GLY A 24 0.50 -2.95 -10.22
C GLY A 24 0.44 -3.67 -11.55
N GLU A 25 1.35 -4.58 -11.77
CA GLU A 25 1.37 -5.35 -12.98
C GLU A 25 0.14 -6.21 -13.12
N ARG A 26 -0.25 -6.86 -12.05
CA ARG A 26 -1.43 -7.67 -12.09
C ARG A 26 -2.65 -6.88 -12.45
N ARG A 27 -2.75 -5.70 -11.90
CA ARG A 27 -3.92 -4.88 -12.14
C ARG A 27 -3.93 -4.33 -13.54
N SER A 28 -2.78 -4.11 -14.12
CA SER A 28 -2.74 -3.53 -15.44
C SER A 28 -2.68 -4.58 -16.53
N SER A 29 -2.57 -5.83 -16.20
CA SER A 29 -2.59 -6.83 -17.22
C SER A 29 -4.00 -7.06 -17.71
N GLY A 30 -4.70 -6.07 -17.93
CA GLY A 30 -6.07 -5.92 -18.19
C GLY A 30 -6.75 -6.78 -19.18
N GLY A 31 -6.17 -7.73 -19.68
CA GLY A 31 -6.87 -8.62 -20.55
C GLY A 31 -7.54 -9.77 -19.85
N ILE A 32 -7.43 -9.85 -18.56
CA ILE A 32 -7.99 -10.98 -17.86
C ILE A 32 -9.44 -10.70 -17.55
N VAL A 33 -10.30 -11.51 -18.09
CA VAL A 33 -11.70 -11.40 -17.81
C VAL A 33 -12.03 -12.45 -16.76
N ILE A 34 -12.50 -11.98 -15.62
CA ILE A 34 -12.88 -12.87 -14.55
C ILE A 34 -14.36 -13.17 -14.67
N PRO A 35 -14.73 -14.42 -14.83
CA PRO A 35 -16.16 -14.73 -14.94
C PRO A 35 -16.90 -14.31 -13.68
N ALA A 36 -18.13 -13.94 -13.84
CA ALA A 36 -18.93 -13.47 -12.72
C ALA A 36 -18.98 -14.49 -11.61
N THR A 37 -19.01 -15.74 -11.96
CA THR A 37 -19.08 -16.78 -10.95
C THR A 37 -17.79 -16.92 -10.15
N ALA A 38 -16.70 -16.36 -10.65
CA ALA A 38 -15.44 -16.43 -9.93
C ALA A 38 -15.19 -15.19 -9.11
N GLN A 39 -16.06 -14.22 -9.17
CA GLN A 39 -15.86 -12.98 -8.43
C GLN A 39 -16.49 -13.08 -7.08
N MET A 40 -15.99 -13.98 -6.28
CA MET A 40 -16.58 -14.18 -4.99
C MET A 40 -15.99 -13.32 -3.92
N ALA A 41 -14.85 -12.76 -4.14
CA ALA A 41 -14.19 -11.94 -3.13
C ALA A 41 -13.45 -10.79 -3.78
N LYS A 42 -13.42 -9.67 -3.10
CA LYS A 42 -12.63 -8.56 -3.56
C LYS A 42 -11.18 -8.83 -3.26
N ARG A 43 -10.34 -8.37 -4.15
CA ARG A 43 -8.93 -8.64 -4.01
C ARG A 43 -8.24 -7.48 -3.32
N LEU A 44 -7.48 -7.80 -2.30
CA LEU A 44 -6.66 -6.82 -1.64
C LEU A 44 -5.34 -6.68 -2.38
N ALA A 45 -4.69 -5.56 -2.19
CA ALA A 45 -3.43 -5.27 -2.86
C ALA A 45 -2.35 -5.02 -1.83
N TRP A 46 -1.13 -5.28 -2.22
CA TRP A 46 0.02 -4.95 -1.40
C TRP A 46 0.60 -3.61 -1.81
N GLY A 47 1.12 -2.88 -0.86
CA GLY A 47 1.78 -1.62 -1.15
C GLY A 47 2.90 -1.37 -0.18
N ASP A 48 3.77 -0.46 -0.56
CA ASP A 48 4.90 -0.07 0.26
C ASP A 48 4.57 1.23 0.98
N VAL A 49 4.82 1.28 2.27
CA VAL A 49 4.51 2.45 3.07
C VAL A 49 5.60 3.48 2.90
N LEU A 50 5.23 4.65 2.44
CA LEU A 50 6.16 5.74 2.21
C LEU A 50 6.08 6.82 3.28
N GLY A 51 4.98 6.91 4.00
CA GLY A 51 4.83 7.91 5.03
C GLY A 51 3.75 7.53 6.01
N VAL A 52 3.90 7.98 7.25
CA VAL A 52 2.92 7.69 8.29
C VAL A 52 2.72 8.94 9.13
N GLY A 53 1.50 9.14 9.59
CA GLY A 53 1.20 10.26 10.47
C GLY A 53 1.59 9.97 11.90
N THR A 54 1.49 11.00 12.73
CA THR A 54 1.96 10.88 14.09
C THR A 54 1.10 9.97 14.94
N ASN A 55 -0.14 9.73 14.54
CA ASN A 55 -1.02 8.88 15.33
C ASN A 55 -1.03 7.44 14.82
N VAL A 56 -0.22 7.12 13.84
CA VAL A 56 -0.12 5.76 13.33
C VAL A 56 0.72 4.96 14.32
N ARG A 57 0.21 3.80 14.72
CA ARG A 57 0.84 3.03 15.78
C ARG A 57 1.48 1.74 15.33
N HIS A 58 0.90 1.11 14.33
CA HIS A 58 1.32 -0.23 13.97
C HIS A 58 2.02 -0.31 12.63
N VAL A 59 2.00 0.74 11.86
CA VAL A 59 2.54 0.75 10.52
C VAL A 59 3.75 1.68 10.49
N LYS A 60 4.81 1.26 9.84
CA LYS A 60 6.02 2.07 9.75
C LYS A 60 6.44 2.23 8.32
N VAL A 61 7.18 3.29 8.05
CA VAL A 61 7.75 3.50 6.72
C VAL A 61 8.63 2.30 6.39
N GLY A 62 8.47 1.78 5.21
CA GLY A 62 9.20 0.61 4.77
C GLY A 62 8.44 -0.69 4.92
N ASP A 63 7.35 -0.68 5.67
CA ASP A 63 6.53 -1.87 5.78
C ASP A 63 5.75 -2.06 4.51
N ARG A 64 5.29 -3.28 4.29
CA ARG A 64 4.30 -3.55 3.26
C ARG A 64 2.96 -3.70 3.93
N VAL A 65 1.94 -3.22 3.27
CA VAL A 65 0.60 -3.27 3.83
C VAL A 65 -0.37 -3.87 2.84
N LEU A 66 -1.38 -4.50 3.38
CA LEU A 66 -2.43 -5.13 2.59
C LEU A 66 -3.69 -4.31 2.77
N PHE A 67 -4.30 -3.90 1.69
CA PHE A 67 -5.42 -2.98 1.77
C PHE A 67 -6.35 -3.16 0.57
N ASN A 68 -7.53 -2.59 0.68
CA ASN A 68 -8.48 -2.62 -0.45
C ASN A 68 -8.21 -1.40 -1.31
N PRO A 69 -7.68 -1.57 -2.52
CA PRO A 69 -7.31 -0.42 -3.33
C PRO A 69 -8.50 0.39 -3.83
N GLU A 70 -9.66 -0.19 -3.85
CA GLU A 70 -10.82 0.51 -4.39
C GLU A 70 -11.42 1.51 -3.43
N ASP A 71 -11.08 1.42 -2.16
CA ASP A 71 -11.65 2.31 -1.17
C ASP A 71 -10.71 3.43 -0.75
N GLN A 72 -9.59 3.59 -1.43
CA GLN A 72 -8.59 4.53 -1.00
C GLN A 72 -8.56 5.76 -1.89
N PHE A 73 -7.96 6.83 -1.37
CA PHE A 73 -7.83 8.04 -2.14
C PHE A 73 -6.50 8.04 -2.88
N GLU A 74 -6.52 8.55 -4.09
CA GLU A 74 -5.34 8.64 -4.90
C GLU A 74 -4.80 10.04 -4.89
N VAL A 75 -3.48 10.17 -4.89
CA VAL A 75 -2.85 11.46 -5.04
C VAL A 75 -1.64 11.29 -5.96
N GLU A 76 -1.41 12.27 -6.80
CA GLU A 76 -0.26 12.23 -7.67
C GLU A 76 0.80 13.15 -7.11
N VAL A 77 2.01 12.63 -6.90
CA VAL A 77 3.11 13.39 -6.38
C VAL A 77 4.29 13.21 -7.30
N GLN A 78 4.68 14.26 -7.97
CA GLN A 78 5.85 14.27 -8.85
C GLN A 78 5.84 13.10 -9.82
N GLY A 79 4.70 12.91 -10.46
CA GLY A 79 4.57 11.89 -11.49
C GLY A 79 4.25 10.50 -11.00
N GLN A 80 4.17 10.32 -9.70
CA GLN A 80 3.82 9.02 -9.15
C GLN A 80 2.43 9.06 -8.56
N THR A 81 1.69 8.01 -8.77
CA THR A 81 0.37 7.89 -8.17
C THR A 81 0.51 7.14 -6.86
N LEU A 82 0.11 7.78 -5.79
CA LEU A 82 0.19 7.21 -4.46
C LEU A 82 -1.20 7.15 -3.86
N LEU A 83 -1.35 6.31 -2.86
CA LEU A 83 -2.63 6.17 -2.18
C LEU A 83 -2.50 6.69 -0.76
N VAL A 84 -3.56 7.30 -0.28
CA VAL A 84 -3.63 7.79 1.09
C VAL A 84 -4.78 7.08 1.77
N MET A 85 -4.50 6.49 2.91
CA MET A 85 -5.50 5.74 3.64
C MET A 85 -5.29 5.94 5.12
N ARG A 86 -6.22 5.50 5.90
CA ARG A 86 -6.06 5.55 7.34
C ARG A 86 -5.52 4.21 7.82
N GLU A 87 -4.88 4.24 8.95
CA GLU A 87 -4.31 3.00 9.49
C GLU A 87 -5.37 1.92 9.62
N ARG A 88 -6.57 2.31 9.96
CA ARG A 88 -7.64 1.33 10.13
C ARG A 88 -8.06 0.66 8.83
N ASP A 89 -7.66 1.22 7.70
CA ASP A 89 -7.98 0.62 6.40
C ASP A 89 -6.96 -0.42 6.00
N VAL A 90 -5.91 -0.56 6.76
CA VAL A 90 -4.86 -1.55 6.49
C VAL A 90 -5.27 -2.85 7.15
N HIS A 91 -5.29 -3.90 6.36
CA HIS A 91 -5.70 -5.21 6.86
C HIS A 91 -4.57 -5.97 7.49
N ALA A 92 -3.36 -5.77 7.01
CA ALA A 92 -2.20 -6.50 7.52
C ALA A 92 -0.95 -5.78 7.15
N THR A 93 0.11 -6.02 7.89
CA THR A 93 1.43 -5.50 7.56
C THR A 93 2.39 -6.66 7.42
N ALA A 94 3.39 -6.48 6.58
CA ALA A 94 4.45 -7.45 6.42
C ALA A 94 5.77 -6.72 6.54
N THR A 95 6.65 -7.26 7.35
CA THR A 95 7.97 -6.70 7.54
C THR A 95 8.97 -7.77 7.16
N GLU A 96 9.96 -7.37 6.39
CA GLU A 96 10.96 -8.31 5.97
C GLU A 96 11.85 -8.66 7.14
N ARG A 97 12.07 -9.94 7.36
CA ARG A 97 12.93 -10.39 8.42
C ARG A 97 13.89 -11.38 7.90
N THR A 98 15.11 -11.31 8.37
CA THR A 98 16.10 -12.28 8.03
C THR A 98 16.26 -13.33 9.05
N GLU A 99 15.59 -13.31 10.22
CA GLU A 99 15.76 -14.26 11.17
C GLU A 99 14.95 -15.44 11.01
N HIS A 100 15.37 -16.53 11.59
CA HIS A 100 14.74 -17.75 11.42
C HIS A 100 13.58 -17.75 12.24
N GLY A 101 12.64 -17.24 11.88
CA GLY A 101 11.56 -17.02 12.62
C GLY A 101 10.83 -18.08 13.19
N THR A 102 10.15 -17.78 14.21
CA THR A 102 9.29 -18.70 14.74
C THR A 102 7.89 -18.38 14.38
N GLY A 103 7.61 -17.34 13.74
CA GLY A 103 6.28 -17.00 13.37
C GLY A 103 5.90 -17.59 12.04
N LEU A 104 4.69 -17.35 11.63
CA LEU A 104 4.23 -17.79 10.34
C LEU A 104 4.58 -16.70 9.35
N TYR A 105 5.46 -17.00 8.44
CA TYR A 105 5.81 -16.05 7.43
C TYR A 105 5.32 -16.57 6.10
N LEU A 106 4.53 -15.83 5.45
CA LEU A 106 3.93 -16.23 4.18
C LEU A 106 4.65 -15.61 3.02
#